data_d397dd2d05279e8f040b784f89601028
#
_entry.id   d397dd2d05279e8f040b784f89601028
#
_cell.length_a   1.000
_cell.length_b   1.000
_cell.length_c   1.000
_cell.angle_alpha   90.00
_cell.angle_beta   90.00
_cell.angle_gamma   90.00
#
_symmetry.space_group_name_H-M   'P 1'
#
loop_
_entity.id
_entity.type
_entity.pdbx_description
1 polymer ?
#
loop_
_entity_poly.entity_id
_entity_poly.type
_entity_poly.pdbx_seq_one_letter_code
_entity_poly.pdbx_strand_id
1 'polypeptide(L)'
;LRSGEYMVGICTGSPDADTDLVSEVIRQEPMVIIPSGLKPLKYRIGDPLDVMTIESRSGAWGSIEENMQRLNLHRSTSLESFFAVAQMALSDFGHGLVPTGVATTLGIAEKKLIRLSAQELSRPVRFVARKSMFAQPLVRTFYQEVSVLTAAIDE
;
A
#
# COMPACT_ATOMS: atom_id res chain seq x y z
N LEU A 1 11.58 -4.05 16.21
CA LEU A 1 12.81 -4.71 15.75
C LEU A 1 14.07 -4.16 16.43
N ARG A 2 14.25 -2.84 16.49
CA ARG A 2 15.44 -2.23 17.14
C ARG A 2 15.55 -2.56 18.63
N SER A 3 14.44 -2.67 19.34
CA SER A 3 14.38 -3.05 20.78
C SER A 3 14.69 -4.54 21.04
N GLY A 4 14.71 -5.39 20.00
CA GLY A 4 14.84 -6.84 20.15
C GLY A 4 13.55 -7.56 20.52
N GLU A 5 12.46 -6.84 20.72
CA GLU A 5 11.15 -7.38 21.09
C GLU A 5 10.51 -8.23 19.95
N TYR A 6 10.78 -7.83 18.69
CA TYR A 6 10.30 -8.55 17.50
C TYR A 6 11.49 -8.98 16.65
N MET A 7 11.41 -10.19 16.10
CA MET A 7 12.44 -10.78 15.22
C MET A 7 12.29 -10.31 13.78
N VAL A 8 11.06 -10.19 13.31
CA VAL A 8 10.69 -9.83 11.93
C VAL A 8 9.57 -8.81 11.93
N GLY A 9 9.40 -8.11 10.83
CA GLY A 9 8.30 -7.20 10.59
C GLY A 9 7.86 -7.25 9.13
N ILE A 10 6.57 -7.01 8.89
CA ILE A 10 6.03 -6.74 7.56
C ILE A 10 5.57 -5.29 7.57
N CYS A 11 6.08 -4.49 6.66
CA CYS A 11 5.80 -3.05 6.61
C CYS A 11 5.84 -2.52 5.17
N THR A 12 5.41 -1.28 4.99
CA THR A 12 5.39 -0.60 3.69
C THR A 12 6.47 0.49 3.56
N GLY A 13 7.15 0.81 4.66
CA GLY A 13 8.25 1.79 4.67
C GLY A 13 9.61 1.15 4.37
N SER A 14 10.55 1.95 3.87
CA SER A 14 11.94 1.54 3.84
C SER A 14 12.59 1.82 5.19
N PRO A 15 13.41 0.89 5.73
CA PRO A 15 14.26 1.22 6.87
C PRO A 15 15.25 2.30 6.45
N ASP A 16 15.64 3.16 7.40
CA ASP A 16 16.68 4.15 7.18
C ASP A 16 17.97 3.46 6.70
N ALA A 17 18.71 4.11 5.80
CA ALA A 17 19.89 3.54 5.14
C ALA A 17 21.01 3.09 6.10
N ASP A 18 21.05 3.65 7.31
CA ASP A 18 22.07 3.38 8.34
C ASP A 18 21.56 2.39 9.40
N THR A 19 20.82 1.37 9.01
CA THR A 19 20.29 0.41 9.96
C THR A 19 20.89 -0.98 9.79
N ASP A 20 20.98 -1.72 10.91
CA ASP A 20 21.29 -3.16 10.93
C ASP A 20 20.09 -4.01 10.49
N LEU A 21 19.25 -3.46 9.62
CA LEU A 21 18.05 -4.11 9.10
C LEU A 21 18.25 -4.53 7.65
N VAL A 22 17.80 -5.74 7.33
CA VAL A 22 17.58 -6.22 5.96
C VAL A 22 16.11 -5.96 5.62
N SER A 23 15.87 -5.45 4.43
CA SER A 23 14.53 -5.15 3.93
C SER A 23 14.38 -5.68 2.52
N GLU A 24 13.51 -6.66 2.36
CA GLU A 24 13.21 -7.29 1.08
C GLU A 24 11.77 -6.98 0.66
N VAL A 25 11.57 -6.55 -0.58
CA VAL A 25 10.22 -6.38 -1.13
C VAL A 25 9.64 -7.76 -1.42
N ILE A 26 8.54 -8.09 -0.77
CA ILE A 26 7.83 -9.37 -0.96
C ILE A 26 6.61 -9.22 -1.86
N ARG A 27 6.11 -7.99 -2.06
CA ARG A 27 4.97 -7.70 -2.94
C ARG A 27 4.93 -6.22 -3.33
N GLN A 28 4.46 -5.96 -4.56
CA GLN A 28 3.99 -4.64 -4.98
C GLN A 28 2.46 -4.65 -4.93
N GLU A 29 1.88 -4.06 -3.88
CA GLU A 29 0.43 -4.03 -3.72
C GLU A 29 -0.19 -2.91 -4.54
N PRO A 30 -1.05 -3.24 -5.55
CA PRO A 30 -1.70 -2.22 -6.36
C PRO A 30 -2.61 -1.32 -5.52
N MET A 31 -2.76 -0.08 -5.97
CA MET A 31 -3.72 0.86 -5.40
C MET A 31 -5.02 0.84 -6.21
N VAL A 32 -6.11 1.21 -5.53
CA VAL A 32 -7.44 1.36 -6.15
C VAL A 32 -8.06 2.69 -5.74
N ILE A 33 -8.90 3.22 -6.61
CA ILE A 33 -9.72 4.38 -6.28
C ILE A 33 -11.12 3.88 -5.89
N ILE A 34 -11.56 4.28 -4.70
CA ILE A 34 -12.93 4.11 -4.24
C ILE A 34 -13.70 5.37 -4.64
N PRO A 35 -14.64 5.29 -5.60
CA PRO A 35 -15.47 6.44 -5.95
C PRO A 35 -16.31 6.93 -4.77
N SER A 36 -16.46 8.22 -4.63
CA SER A 36 -17.27 8.86 -3.59
C SER A 36 -18.68 8.25 -3.54
N GLY A 37 -19.08 7.72 -2.38
CA GLY A 37 -20.36 7.05 -2.17
C GLY A 37 -20.58 5.83 -3.07
N LEU A 38 -19.52 5.24 -3.62
CA LEU A 38 -19.57 4.17 -4.65
C LEU A 38 -20.41 4.53 -5.87
N LYS A 39 -20.55 5.81 -6.17
CA LYS A 39 -21.26 6.33 -7.36
C LYS A 39 -20.48 6.03 -8.63
N PRO A 40 -21.13 5.80 -9.76
CA PRO A 40 -20.43 5.63 -11.03
C PRO A 40 -19.49 6.82 -11.32
N LEU A 41 -18.22 6.54 -11.52
CA LEU A 41 -17.21 7.52 -11.87
C LEU A 41 -16.65 7.20 -13.27
N LYS A 42 -16.79 8.16 -14.19
CA LYS A 42 -16.16 8.12 -15.51
C LYS A 42 -14.75 8.69 -15.35
N TYR A 43 -13.78 7.82 -15.13
CA TYR A 43 -12.37 8.16 -15.02
C TYR A 43 -11.55 7.39 -16.04
N ARG A 44 -10.65 8.07 -16.74
CA ARG A 44 -9.60 7.45 -17.55
C ARG A 44 -8.27 7.73 -16.89
N ILE A 45 -7.38 6.74 -16.90
CA ILE A 45 -6.04 6.90 -16.34
C ILE A 45 -5.35 8.09 -17.01
N GLY A 46 -4.88 9.04 -16.19
CA GLY A 46 -4.28 10.29 -16.62
C GLY A 46 -5.24 11.50 -16.64
N ASP A 47 -6.55 11.28 -16.50
CA ASP A 47 -7.48 12.41 -16.26
C ASP A 47 -7.21 13.03 -14.87
N PRO A 48 -7.36 14.34 -14.70
CA PRO A 48 -7.22 14.96 -13.39
C PRO A 48 -8.29 14.47 -12.43
N LEU A 49 -7.88 14.01 -11.24
CA LEU A 49 -8.79 13.54 -10.21
C LEU A 49 -8.27 13.90 -8.82
N ASP A 50 -9.13 14.51 -8.02
CA ASP A 50 -8.88 14.77 -6.62
C ASP A 50 -9.19 13.51 -5.78
N VAL A 51 -8.22 13.09 -4.96
CA VAL A 51 -8.37 11.90 -4.12
C VAL A 51 -7.94 12.19 -2.68
N MET A 52 -8.64 11.61 -1.74
CA MET A 52 -8.19 11.51 -0.35
C MET A 52 -7.21 10.34 -0.23
N THR A 53 -6.15 10.49 0.55
CA THR A 53 -5.20 9.41 0.83
C THR A 53 -4.52 9.65 2.18
N ILE A 54 -3.48 8.88 2.51
CA ILE A 54 -2.78 9.02 3.78
C ILE A 54 -1.82 10.22 3.79
N GLU A 55 -1.41 10.62 5.01
CA GLU A 55 -0.37 11.62 5.20
C GLU A 55 0.99 11.20 4.64
N SER A 56 1.78 12.19 4.20
CA SER A 56 3.07 12.02 3.53
C SER A 56 4.23 11.56 4.43
N ARG A 57 3.97 11.32 5.72
CA ARG A 57 5.01 10.95 6.70
C ARG A 57 5.41 9.48 6.66
N SER A 58 4.71 8.63 5.90
CA SER A 58 5.09 7.22 5.76
C SER A 58 6.27 7.08 4.80
N GLY A 59 7.24 6.22 5.11
CA GLY A 59 8.41 5.99 4.25
C GLY A 59 8.11 5.41 2.85
N ALA A 60 6.90 4.91 2.63
CA ALA A 60 6.43 4.46 1.31
C ALA A 60 5.86 5.60 0.46
N TRP A 61 5.68 6.79 1.05
CA TRP A 61 4.95 7.88 0.41
C TRP A 61 5.65 8.46 -0.81
N GLY A 62 6.99 8.57 -0.81
CA GLY A 62 7.72 9.19 -1.91
C GLY A 62 7.42 8.55 -3.26
N SER A 63 7.45 7.22 -3.33
CA SER A 63 7.14 6.48 -4.56
C SER A 63 5.65 6.58 -4.96
N ILE A 64 4.75 6.68 -3.99
CA ILE A 64 3.31 6.87 -4.25
C ILE A 64 3.07 8.26 -4.83
N GLU A 65 3.65 9.30 -4.24
CA GLU A 65 3.43 10.69 -4.64
C GLU A 65 3.92 10.98 -6.06
N GLU A 66 5.11 10.51 -6.43
CA GLU A 66 5.63 10.64 -7.80
C GLU A 66 4.70 9.98 -8.83
N ASN A 67 4.21 8.78 -8.52
CA ASN A 67 3.29 8.07 -9.40
C ASN A 67 1.91 8.72 -9.44
N MET A 68 1.41 9.26 -8.33
CA MET A 68 0.17 10.06 -8.33
C MET A 68 0.27 11.26 -9.26
N GLN A 69 1.37 12.01 -9.20
CA GLN A 69 1.61 13.15 -10.09
C GLN A 69 1.62 12.72 -11.56
N ARG A 70 2.31 11.62 -11.88
CA ARG A 70 2.33 11.06 -13.25
C ARG A 70 0.94 10.65 -13.75
N LEU A 71 0.08 10.19 -12.86
CA LEU A 71 -1.30 9.81 -13.15
C LEU A 71 -2.30 10.96 -13.06
N ASN A 72 -1.82 12.18 -12.82
CA ASN A 72 -2.65 13.37 -12.63
C ASN A 72 -3.65 13.26 -11.46
N LEU A 73 -3.28 12.49 -10.43
CA LEU A 73 -4.02 12.36 -9.18
C LEU A 73 -3.57 13.43 -8.19
N HIS A 74 -4.49 14.24 -7.69
CA HIS A 74 -4.21 15.31 -6.76
C HIS A 74 -4.73 14.96 -5.37
N ARG A 75 -3.90 15.13 -4.35
CA ARG A 75 -4.33 14.90 -2.97
C ARG A 75 -5.19 16.05 -2.47
N SER A 76 -6.49 15.80 -2.30
CA SER A 76 -7.44 16.78 -1.74
C SER A 76 -7.39 16.84 -0.22
N THR A 77 -7.24 15.69 0.44
CA THR A 77 -7.24 15.54 1.90
C THR A 77 -6.32 14.40 2.32
N SER A 78 -5.62 14.60 3.44
CA SER A 78 -4.79 13.58 4.07
C SER A 78 -5.44 13.05 5.33
N LEU A 79 -5.43 11.74 5.52
CA LEU A 79 -5.94 11.05 6.70
C LEU A 79 -4.85 10.16 7.31
N GLU A 80 -5.04 9.76 8.56
CA GLU A 80 -4.03 8.99 9.30
C GLU A 80 -3.92 7.53 8.84
N SER A 81 -4.98 6.97 8.23
CA SER A 81 -4.99 5.58 7.79
C SER A 81 -5.79 5.38 6.51
N PHE A 82 -5.43 4.34 5.74
CA PHE A 82 -6.18 3.95 4.55
C PHE A 82 -7.60 3.46 4.87
N PHE A 83 -7.83 2.90 6.06
CA PHE A 83 -9.19 2.55 6.48
C PHE A 83 -10.05 3.78 6.69
N ALA A 84 -9.51 4.85 7.29
CA ALA A 84 -10.20 6.13 7.41
C ALA A 84 -10.51 6.73 6.03
N VAL A 85 -9.54 6.69 5.10
CA VAL A 85 -9.76 7.12 3.70
C VAL A 85 -10.92 6.36 3.07
N ALA A 86 -10.92 5.03 3.19
CA ALA A 86 -11.99 4.21 2.63
C ALA A 86 -13.36 4.51 3.24
N GLN A 87 -13.44 4.67 4.57
CA GLN A 87 -14.70 5.02 5.25
C GLN A 87 -15.22 6.38 4.82
N MET A 88 -14.36 7.38 4.68
CA MET A 88 -14.74 8.69 4.18
C MET A 88 -15.24 8.63 2.74
N ALA A 89 -14.58 7.83 1.88
CA ALA A 89 -15.04 7.64 0.50
C ALA A 89 -16.41 6.94 0.44
N LEU A 90 -16.63 5.91 1.25
CA LEU A 90 -17.92 5.23 1.37
C LEU A 90 -19.02 6.16 1.86
N SER A 91 -18.68 7.12 2.72
CA SER A 91 -19.58 8.13 3.28
C SER A 91 -19.79 9.37 2.37
N ASP A 92 -19.34 9.30 1.12
CA ASP A 92 -19.53 10.35 0.10
C ASP A 92 -18.80 11.68 0.36
N PHE A 93 -17.68 11.66 1.10
CA PHE A 93 -16.86 12.85 1.34
C PHE A 93 -15.85 13.15 0.23
N GLY A 94 -15.60 12.21 -0.69
CA GLY A 94 -14.67 12.35 -1.79
C GLY A 94 -14.20 10.99 -2.29
N HIS A 95 -13.37 10.98 -3.35
CA HIS A 95 -12.77 9.77 -3.85
C HIS A 95 -11.60 9.34 -2.96
N GLY A 96 -11.49 8.06 -2.65
CA GLY A 96 -10.42 7.53 -1.79
C GLY A 96 -9.39 6.74 -2.61
N LEU A 97 -8.10 7.02 -2.43
CA LEU A 97 -7.00 6.23 -2.97
C LEU A 97 -6.43 5.34 -1.87
N VAL A 98 -6.61 4.03 -2.01
CA VAL A 98 -6.21 3.03 -0.99
C VAL A 98 -5.58 1.80 -1.64
N PRO A 99 -4.80 1.01 -0.88
CA PRO A 99 -4.34 -0.30 -1.34
C PRO A 99 -5.52 -1.26 -1.57
N THR A 100 -5.39 -2.14 -2.55
CA THR A 100 -6.42 -3.13 -2.89
C THR A 100 -6.88 -3.94 -1.68
N GLY A 101 -5.96 -4.37 -0.81
CA GLY A 101 -6.27 -5.14 0.39
C GLY A 101 -7.21 -4.43 1.36
N VAL A 102 -7.15 -3.11 1.45
CA VAL A 102 -8.09 -2.32 2.28
C VAL A 102 -9.51 -2.42 1.73
N ALA A 103 -9.68 -2.22 0.43
CA ALA A 103 -10.98 -2.32 -0.23
C ALA A 103 -11.57 -3.75 -0.12
N THR A 104 -10.73 -4.77 -0.29
CA THR A 104 -11.10 -6.18 -0.13
C THR A 104 -11.55 -6.50 1.29
N THR A 105 -10.79 -6.05 2.30
CA THR A 105 -11.12 -6.25 3.72
C THR A 105 -12.47 -5.62 4.10
N LEU A 106 -12.81 -4.49 3.48
CA LEU A 106 -14.10 -3.82 3.68
C LEU A 106 -15.24 -4.43 2.84
N GLY A 107 -14.97 -5.48 2.08
CA GLY A 107 -15.99 -6.16 1.25
C GLY A 107 -16.51 -5.31 0.09
N ILE A 108 -15.75 -4.32 -0.37
CA ILE A 108 -16.15 -3.48 -1.49
C ILE A 108 -16.05 -4.30 -2.77
N ALA A 109 -17.17 -4.42 -3.50
CA ALA A 109 -17.20 -5.18 -4.74
C ALA A 109 -16.26 -4.57 -5.79
N GLU A 110 -15.41 -5.39 -6.42
CA GLU A 110 -14.41 -4.96 -7.41
C GLU A 110 -14.97 -4.09 -8.54
N LYS A 111 -16.16 -4.44 -9.04
CA LYS A 111 -16.86 -3.66 -10.08
C LYS A 111 -17.21 -2.24 -9.68
N LYS A 112 -17.08 -1.89 -8.40
CA LYS A 112 -17.30 -0.55 -7.85
C LYS A 112 -16.01 0.25 -7.71
N LEU A 113 -14.86 -0.39 -7.91
CA LEU A 113 -13.54 0.20 -7.77
C LEU A 113 -12.96 0.57 -9.14
N ILE A 114 -12.12 1.60 -9.16
CA ILE A 114 -11.24 1.86 -10.29
C ILE A 114 -9.88 1.28 -9.96
N ARG A 115 -9.48 0.26 -10.69
CA ARG A 115 -8.20 -0.43 -10.49
C ARG A 115 -7.08 0.32 -11.20
N LEU A 116 -5.98 0.47 -10.49
CA LEU A 116 -4.71 0.90 -11.05
C LEU A 116 -3.78 -0.31 -11.06
N SER A 117 -3.07 -0.56 -12.16
CA SER A 117 -2.12 -1.67 -12.20
C SER A 117 -0.93 -1.41 -11.26
N ALA A 118 -0.23 -2.47 -10.88
CA ALA A 118 0.96 -2.34 -10.04
C ALA A 118 2.07 -1.48 -10.70
N GLN A 119 2.12 -1.46 -12.05
CA GLN A 119 3.04 -0.62 -12.82
C GLN A 119 2.60 0.85 -12.80
N GLU A 120 1.31 1.13 -12.69
CA GLU A 120 0.79 2.49 -12.62
C GLU A 120 0.95 3.07 -11.23
N LEU A 121 0.42 2.40 -10.23
CA LEU A 121 0.53 2.85 -8.85
C LEU A 121 0.44 1.67 -7.87
N SER A 122 1.50 1.43 -7.14
CA SER A 122 1.58 0.40 -6.10
C SER A 122 2.36 0.90 -4.90
N ARG A 123 2.23 0.17 -3.79
CA ARG A 123 3.10 0.35 -2.63
C ARG A 123 3.92 -0.93 -2.39
N PRO A 124 5.20 -0.81 -2.02
CA PRO A 124 5.99 -1.97 -1.67
C PRO A 124 5.56 -2.50 -0.29
N VAL A 125 5.26 -3.78 -0.22
CA VAL A 125 5.17 -4.53 1.04
C VAL A 125 6.51 -5.20 1.27
N ARG A 126 7.11 -4.99 2.43
CA ARG A 126 8.47 -5.42 2.74
C ARG A 126 8.51 -6.35 3.93
N PHE A 127 9.33 -7.38 3.81
CA PHE A 127 9.78 -8.17 4.94
C PHE A 127 11.05 -7.53 5.51
N VAL A 128 11.06 -7.28 6.82
CA VAL A 128 12.17 -6.59 7.48
C VAL A 128 12.63 -7.41 8.68
N ALA A 129 13.93 -7.63 8.79
CA ALA A 129 14.56 -8.31 9.92
C ALA A 129 15.93 -7.71 10.22
N ARG A 130 16.48 -7.92 11.42
CA ARG A 130 17.89 -7.65 11.66
C ARG A 130 18.77 -8.57 10.82
N LYS A 131 19.94 -8.10 10.39
CA LYS A 131 20.91 -8.92 9.63
C LYS A 131 21.23 -10.22 10.33
N SER A 132 21.47 -10.17 11.66
CA SER A 132 21.73 -11.34 12.50
C SER A 132 20.55 -12.32 12.55
N MET A 133 19.31 -11.82 12.54
CA MET A 133 18.10 -12.62 12.54
C MET A 133 17.82 -13.22 11.15
N PHE A 134 18.02 -12.42 10.09
CA PHE A 134 17.81 -12.87 8.71
C PHE A 134 18.75 -14.03 8.33
N ALA A 135 19.92 -14.12 8.98
CA ALA A 135 20.84 -15.25 8.83
C ALA A 135 20.33 -16.56 9.46
N GLN A 136 19.37 -16.50 10.38
CA GLN A 136 18.82 -17.68 11.06
C GLN A 136 17.97 -18.52 10.09
N PRO A 137 18.14 -19.87 10.07
CA PRO A 137 17.38 -20.74 9.16
C PRO A 137 15.88 -20.58 9.28
N LEU A 138 15.34 -20.48 10.50
CA LEU A 138 13.92 -20.30 10.75
C LEU A 138 13.37 -19.02 10.09
N VAL A 139 14.09 -17.89 10.22
CA VAL A 139 13.67 -16.61 9.64
C VAL A 139 13.74 -16.66 8.11
N ARG A 140 14.74 -17.33 7.54
CA ARG A 140 14.86 -17.52 6.09
C ARG A 140 13.73 -18.40 5.55
N THR A 141 13.39 -19.50 6.23
CA THR A 141 12.24 -20.33 5.84
C THR A 141 10.96 -19.54 5.91
N PHE A 142 10.72 -18.79 6.99
CA PHE A 142 9.54 -17.94 7.12
C PHE A 142 9.46 -16.87 6.02
N TYR A 143 10.58 -16.23 5.69
CA TYR A 143 10.65 -15.29 4.57
C TYR A 143 10.25 -15.94 3.24
N GLN A 144 10.77 -17.15 2.95
CA GLN A 144 10.46 -17.89 1.72
C GLN A 144 8.97 -18.24 1.65
N GLU A 145 8.38 -18.75 2.73
CA GLU A 145 6.95 -19.08 2.80
C GLU A 145 6.07 -17.85 2.59
N VAL A 146 6.38 -16.74 3.27
CA VAL A 146 5.63 -15.48 3.11
C VAL A 146 5.75 -14.96 1.69
N SER A 147 6.93 -15.05 1.07
CA SER A 147 7.14 -14.58 -0.31
C SER A 147 6.32 -15.40 -1.32
N VAL A 148 6.25 -16.73 -1.14
CA VAL A 148 5.42 -17.61 -1.98
C VAL A 148 3.93 -17.30 -1.79
N LEU A 149 3.48 -17.18 -0.55
CA LEU A 149 2.07 -16.88 -0.26
C LEU A 149 1.64 -15.51 -0.82
N THR A 150 2.52 -14.51 -0.73
CA THR A 150 2.20 -13.17 -1.27
C THR A 150 2.20 -13.13 -2.79
N ALA A 151 3.01 -13.94 -3.47
CA ALA A 151 3.00 -14.06 -4.92
C ALA A 151 1.68 -14.70 -5.43
N ALA A 152 1.15 -15.68 -4.71
CA ALA A 152 -0.11 -16.35 -5.07
C ALA A 152 -1.38 -15.48 -4.93
N ILE A 153 -1.30 -14.33 -4.24
CA ILE A 153 -2.44 -13.39 -4.10
C ILE A 153 -2.65 -12.56 -5.39
N ASP A 154 -1.65 -12.51 -6.26
CA ASP A 154 -1.66 -11.68 -7.48
C ASP A 154 -2.16 -12.47 -8.72
N GLU A 155 -2.44 -13.78 -8.59
CA GLU A 155 -3.09 -14.63 -9.59
C GLU A 155 -4.62 -14.66 -9.41
#